data_e00857e34be1f18d01c65e61bfdf3ac4
#
_entry.id   e00857e34be1f18d01c65e61bfdf3ac4
#
_cell.length_a   1.000
_cell.length_b   1.000
_cell.length_c   1.000
_cell.angle_alpha   90.00
_cell.angle_beta   90.00
_cell.angle_gamma   90.00
#
_symmetry.space_group_name_H-M   'P 1'
#
loop_
_entity.id
_entity.type
_entity.pdbx_description
1 polymer ?
#
loop_
_entity_poly.entity_id
_entity_poly.type
_entity_poly.pdbx_seq_one_letter_code
_entity_poly.pdbx_strand_id
1 'polypeptide(L)'
;LDAELIERAQGGDREAFGQLVSRHYDFVHATAWRWSGSSTDADDIAQEVCVKLGAVIRSFRGASRFRTWLYTLTLNAARDHRRKLAREEQTFRAYAAEPQQDAPAGNDDELSSELWAAVRALPERQCDAVLLVYGEGLSHSAAADVMGCSEATVSWQVHEARKRLKTVLGKEEV
;
A
#
# COMPACT_ATOMS: atom_id res chain seq x y z
N LEU A 1 12.41 9.48 -20.36
CA LEU A 1 11.28 9.90 -19.53
C LEU A 1 10.27 8.76 -19.44
N ASP A 2 9.45 8.70 -18.40
CA ASP A 2 8.58 7.53 -18.18
C ASP A 2 7.66 7.22 -19.39
N ALA A 3 7.12 8.23 -20.04
CA ALA A 3 6.24 8.05 -21.19
C ALA A 3 6.89 7.22 -22.32
N GLU A 4 8.14 7.50 -22.64
CA GLU A 4 8.89 6.75 -23.65
C GLU A 4 9.16 5.31 -23.21
N LEU A 5 9.57 5.10 -21.94
CA LEU A 5 9.80 3.77 -21.41
C LEU A 5 8.49 2.94 -21.37
N ILE A 6 7.38 3.58 -21.03
CA ILE A 6 6.05 2.95 -21.01
C ILE A 6 5.68 2.50 -22.42
N GLU A 7 5.78 3.37 -23.40
CA GLU A 7 5.45 3.05 -24.80
C GLU A 7 6.30 1.88 -25.34
N ARG A 8 7.61 1.91 -25.12
CA ARG A 8 8.53 0.83 -25.51
C ARG A 8 8.21 -0.48 -24.77
N ALA A 9 7.96 -0.41 -23.46
CA ALA A 9 7.59 -1.59 -22.66
C ALA A 9 6.25 -2.20 -23.12
N GLN A 10 5.27 -1.37 -23.46
CA GLN A 10 3.99 -1.81 -24.05
C GLN A 10 4.21 -2.51 -25.40
N GLY A 11 5.22 -2.07 -26.18
CA GLY A 11 5.65 -2.70 -27.43
C GLY A 11 6.42 -4.01 -27.23
N GLY A 12 6.72 -4.40 -26.00
CA GLY A 12 7.42 -5.64 -25.66
C GLY A 12 8.93 -5.50 -25.47
N ASP A 13 9.44 -4.27 -25.41
CA ASP A 13 10.87 -3.99 -25.13
C ASP A 13 11.16 -4.32 -23.65
N ARG A 14 11.89 -5.43 -23.45
CA ARG A 14 12.26 -5.94 -22.12
C ARG A 14 13.23 -5.02 -21.37
N GLU A 15 14.12 -4.35 -22.10
CA GLU A 15 15.07 -3.43 -21.50
C GLU A 15 14.36 -2.18 -20.97
N ALA A 16 13.46 -1.59 -21.76
CA ALA A 16 12.63 -0.47 -21.33
C ALA A 16 11.75 -0.84 -20.14
N PHE A 17 11.17 -2.05 -20.11
CA PHE A 17 10.44 -2.56 -18.97
C PHE A 17 11.32 -2.68 -17.72
N GLY A 18 12.52 -3.25 -17.85
CA GLY A 18 13.47 -3.37 -16.74
C GLY A 18 13.88 -2.00 -16.17
N GLN A 19 14.13 -1.02 -17.04
CA GLN A 19 14.42 0.35 -16.61
C GLN A 19 13.24 1.00 -15.88
N LEU A 20 12.02 0.77 -16.37
CA LEU A 20 10.80 1.28 -15.73
C LEU A 20 10.60 0.68 -14.34
N VAL A 21 10.75 -0.64 -14.20
CA VAL A 21 10.71 -1.34 -12.92
C VAL A 21 11.76 -0.79 -11.96
N SER A 22 13.04 -0.73 -12.38
CA SER A 22 14.13 -0.22 -11.53
C SER A 22 13.88 1.21 -11.04
N ARG A 23 13.32 2.06 -11.89
CA ARG A 23 13.02 3.47 -11.53
C ARG A 23 11.94 3.60 -10.48
N HIS A 24 10.99 2.69 -10.47
CA HIS A 24 9.82 2.77 -9.58
C HIS A 24 9.84 1.75 -8.44
N TYR A 25 10.83 0.86 -8.37
CA TYR A 25 10.89 -0.20 -7.37
C TYR A 25 10.88 0.35 -5.94
N ASP A 26 11.75 1.31 -5.65
CA ASP A 26 11.86 1.90 -4.30
C ASP A 26 10.53 2.56 -3.86
N PHE A 27 9.83 3.19 -4.81
CA PHE A 27 8.52 3.76 -4.56
C PHE A 27 7.47 2.69 -4.23
N VAL A 28 7.43 1.61 -5.01
CA VAL A 28 6.50 0.49 -4.78
C VAL A 28 6.81 -0.19 -3.45
N HIS A 29 8.09 -0.44 -3.17
CA HIS A 29 8.53 -1.05 -1.92
C HIS A 29 8.20 -0.19 -0.70
N ALA A 30 8.50 1.11 -0.73
CA ALA A 30 8.16 2.03 0.36
C ALA A 30 6.65 2.11 0.61
N THR A 31 5.86 2.13 -0.46
CA THR A 31 4.39 2.08 -0.37
C THR A 31 3.93 0.77 0.27
N ALA A 32 4.44 -0.36 -0.21
CA ALA A 32 4.12 -1.69 0.33
C ALA A 32 4.48 -1.80 1.82
N TRP A 33 5.63 -1.24 2.21
CA TRP A 33 6.06 -1.22 3.62
C TRP A 33 5.10 -0.42 4.52
N ARG A 34 4.61 0.74 4.07
CA ARG A 34 3.63 1.52 4.84
C ARG A 34 2.35 0.74 5.08
N TRP A 35 1.88 -0.04 4.10
CA TRP A 35 0.68 -0.87 4.25
C TRP A 35 0.90 -2.13 5.08
N SER A 36 2.05 -2.79 4.95
CA SER A 36 2.34 -4.04 5.65
C SER A 36 2.91 -3.83 7.05
N GLY A 37 3.78 -2.83 7.21
CA GLY A 37 4.58 -2.62 8.43
C GLY A 37 5.70 -3.63 8.62
N SER A 38 6.00 -4.44 7.60
CA SER A 38 7.01 -5.51 7.60
C SER A 38 7.86 -5.41 6.34
N SER A 39 9.18 -5.49 6.50
CA SER A 39 10.11 -5.46 5.36
C SER A 39 9.95 -6.69 4.48
N THR A 40 9.79 -7.87 5.10
CA THR A 40 9.59 -9.13 4.38
C THR A 40 8.30 -9.10 3.54
N ASP A 41 7.20 -8.64 4.13
CA ASP A 41 5.94 -8.49 3.40
C ASP A 41 6.03 -7.44 2.30
N ALA A 42 6.76 -6.34 2.54
CA ALA A 42 6.99 -5.31 1.53
C ALA A 42 7.76 -5.85 0.32
N ASP A 43 8.77 -6.69 0.56
CA ASP A 43 9.53 -7.36 -0.50
C ASP A 43 8.60 -8.26 -1.34
N ASP A 44 7.79 -9.08 -0.69
CA ASP A 44 6.86 -9.99 -1.36
C ASP A 44 5.81 -9.21 -2.18
N ILE A 45 5.23 -8.16 -1.61
CA ILE A 45 4.27 -7.29 -2.29
C ILE A 45 4.91 -6.59 -3.49
N ALA A 46 6.12 -6.04 -3.32
CA ALA A 46 6.83 -5.35 -4.39
C ALA A 46 7.15 -6.29 -5.56
N GLN A 47 7.59 -7.51 -5.28
CA GLN A 47 7.82 -8.53 -6.30
C GLN A 47 6.53 -8.89 -7.04
N GLU A 48 5.42 -9.07 -6.30
CA GLU A 48 4.11 -9.35 -6.91
C GLU A 48 3.64 -8.20 -7.81
N VAL A 49 3.85 -6.95 -7.39
CA VAL A 49 3.54 -5.76 -8.21
C VAL A 49 4.37 -5.75 -9.48
N CYS A 50 5.67 -6.06 -9.43
CA CYS A 50 6.52 -6.13 -10.62
C CYS A 50 6.04 -7.21 -11.61
N VAL A 51 5.64 -8.38 -11.11
CA VAL A 51 5.08 -9.45 -11.95
C VAL A 51 3.75 -9.02 -12.57
N LYS A 52 2.83 -8.46 -11.78
CA LYS A 52 1.54 -7.94 -12.25
C LYS A 52 1.75 -6.82 -13.28
N LEU A 53 2.69 -5.91 -13.04
CA LEU A 53 3.01 -4.83 -13.97
C LEU A 53 3.39 -5.37 -15.35
N GLY A 54 4.23 -6.41 -15.42
CA GLY A 54 4.59 -7.06 -16.67
C GLY A 54 3.39 -7.62 -17.44
N ALA A 55 2.39 -8.15 -16.73
CA ALA A 55 1.18 -8.67 -17.34
C ALA A 55 0.22 -7.57 -17.81
N VAL A 56 0.14 -6.43 -17.08
CA VAL A 56 -0.90 -5.42 -17.31
C VAL A 56 -0.40 -4.11 -17.91
N ILE A 57 0.92 -3.93 -18.11
CA ILE A 57 1.48 -2.68 -18.65
C ILE A 57 0.82 -2.23 -19.96
N ARG A 58 0.42 -3.19 -20.81
CA ARG A 58 -0.27 -2.93 -22.08
C ARG A 58 -1.66 -2.32 -21.90
N SER A 59 -2.26 -2.45 -20.72
CA SER A 59 -3.57 -1.89 -20.39
C SER A 59 -3.51 -0.45 -19.89
N PHE A 60 -2.32 0.04 -19.54
CA PHE A 60 -2.15 1.42 -19.13
C PHE A 60 -2.39 2.38 -20.29
N ARG A 61 -3.43 3.22 -20.17
CA ARG A 61 -3.89 4.13 -21.25
C ARG A 61 -3.55 5.60 -20.98
N GLY A 62 -2.80 5.91 -19.93
CA GLY A 62 -2.45 7.29 -19.59
C GLY A 62 -3.60 8.15 -19.05
N ALA A 63 -4.72 7.52 -18.64
CA ALA A 63 -5.86 8.24 -18.04
C ALA A 63 -5.51 8.88 -16.68
N SER A 64 -4.48 8.38 -16.02
CA SER A 64 -3.87 8.96 -14.81
C SER A 64 -2.35 8.99 -14.97
N ARG A 65 -1.66 9.65 -14.02
CA ARG A 65 -0.20 9.53 -13.96
C ARG A 65 0.19 8.08 -13.70
N PHE A 66 1.27 7.62 -14.33
CA PHE A 66 1.78 6.25 -14.16
C PHE A 66 1.98 5.87 -12.67
N ARG A 67 2.50 6.79 -11.88
CA ARG A 67 2.69 6.61 -10.44
C ARG A 67 1.36 6.41 -9.69
N THR A 68 0.29 7.12 -10.06
CA THR A 68 -1.05 6.93 -9.49
C THR A 68 -1.59 5.53 -9.82
N TRP A 69 -1.35 5.07 -11.02
CA TRP A 69 -1.72 3.71 -11.44
C TRP A 69 -0.92 2.64 -10.68
N LEU A 70 0.38 2.88 -10.43
CA LEU A 70 1.19 2.00 -9.59
C LEU A 70 0.69 1.93 -8.14
N TYR A 71 0.19 3.04 -7.58
CA TYR A 71 -0.48 2.99 -6.26
C TYR A 71 -1.64 2.01 -6.27
N THR A 72 -2.48 2.05 -7.29
CA THR A 72 -3.61 1.12 -7.42
C THR A 72 -3.14 -0.34 -7.45
N LEU A 73 -2.10 -0.65 -8.22
CA LEU A 73 -1.53 -1.99 -8.29
C LEU A 73 -0.95 -2.42 -6.94
N THR A 74 -0.20 -1.54 -6.28
CA THR A 74 0.43 -1.81 -4.99
C THR A 74 -0.61 -2.00 -3.89
N LEU A 75 -1.64 -1.14 -3.86
CA LEU A 75 -2.74 -1.25 -2.91
C LEU A 75 -3.48 -2.57 -3.05
N ASN A 76 -3.80 -2.97 -4.28
CA ASN A 76 -4.47 -4.24 -4.54
C ASN A 76 -3.60 -5.43 -4.12
N ALA A 77 -2.29 -5.41 -4.43
CA ALA A 77 -1.36 -6.44 -4.02
C ALA A 77 -1.23 -6.52 -2.48
N ALA A 78 -1.15 -5.38 -1.79
CA ALA A 78 -1.09 -5.33 -0.34
C ALA A 78 -2.37 -5.88 0.32
N ARG A 79 -3.54 -5.58 -0.24
CA ARG A 79 -4.82 -6.14 0.23
C ARG A 79 -4.89 -7.65 0.03
N ASP A 80 -4.48 -8.14 -1.13
CA ASP A 80 -4.45 -9.58 -1.44
C ASP A 80 -3.49 -10.30 -0.50
N HIS A 81 -2.31 -9.73 -0.25
CA HIS A 81 -1.32 -10.25 0.68
C HIS A 81 -1.88 -10.34 2.11
N ARG A 82 -2.52 -9.26 2.62
CA ARG A 82 -3.17 -9.25 3.93
C ARG A 82 -4.24 -10.33 4.06
N ARG A 83 -5.06 -10.50 3.01
CA ARG A 83 -6.11 -11.55 2.99
C ARG A 83 -5.52 -12.95 2.98
N LYS A 84 -4.37 -13.14 2.30
CA LYS A 84 -3.64 -14.40 2.30
C LYS A 84 -3.12 -14.72 3.69
N LEU A 85 -2.42 -13.78 4.35
CA LEU A 85 -1.91 -13.94 5.71
C LEU A 85 -3.02 -14.26 6.70
N ALA A 86 -4.16 -13.55 6.63
CA ALA A 86 -5.30 -13.80 7.51
C ALA A 86 -5.87 -15.23 7.34
N ARG A 87 -5.91 -15.77 6.12
CA ARG A 87 -6.32 -17.16 5.87
C ARG A 87 -5.31 -18.16 6.39
N GLU A 88 -4.03 -17.91 6.19
CA GLU A 88 -2.95 -18.75 6.70
C GLU A 88 -2.93 -18.75 8.23
N GLU A 89 -3.13 -17.62 8.87
CA GLU A 89 -3.23 -17.50 10.33
C GLU A 89 -4.45 -18.27 10.87
N GLN A 90 -5.61 -18.19 10.22
CA GLN A 90 -6.79 -18.98 10.61
C GLN A 90 -6.51 -20.50 10.49
N THR A 91 -5.79 -20.90 9.45
CA THR A 91 -5.40 -22.31 9.26
C THR A 91 -4.39 -22.74 10.32
N PHE A 92 -3.43 -21.89 10.66
CA PHE A 92 -2.40 -22.15 11.66
C PHE A 92 -2.96 -22.17 13.10
N ARG A 93 -3.91 -21.29 13.45
CA ARG A 93 -4.61 -21.32 14.75
C ARG A 93 -5.37 -22.60 15.00
N ALA A 94 -5.75 -23.31 13.92
CA ALA A 94 -6.32 -24.65 14.03
C ALA A 94 -5.28 -25.72 14.37
N TYR A 95 -3.97 -25.44 14.26
CA TYR A 95 -2.91 -26.45 14.36
C TYR A 95 -1.74 -26.13 15.32
N ALA A 96 -1.47 -24.91 15.76
CA ALA A 96 -0.39 -24.64 16.73
C ALA A 96 -0.33 -23.20 17.25
N ALA A 97 0.42 -23.05 18.37
CA ALA A 97 0.60 -21.90 19.24
C ALA A 97 1.45 -20.76 18.65
N GLU A 98 1.13 -19.55 19.13
CA GLU A 98 1.86 -18.27 19.22
C GLU A 98 2.27 -17.54 17.91
N PRO A 99 1.84 -16.26 17.78
CA PRO A 99 2.27 -15.39 16.70
C PRO A 99 3.65 -14.80 16.99
N GLN A 100 4.59 -14.93 16.06
CA GLN A 100 5.80 -14.13 16.03
C GLN A 100 5.44 -12.72 15.52
N GLN A 101 5.57 -11.73 16.40
CA GLN A 101 5.58 -10.34 16.02
C GLN A 101 7.01 -9.97 15.59
N ASP A 102 7.21 -9.75 14.31
CA ASP A 102 8.44 -9.11 13.83
C ASP A 102 8.44 -7.65 14.24
N ALA A 103 9.45 -7.25 15.01
CA ALA A 103 9.66 -5.88 15.44
C ALA A 103 9.96 -4.97 14.24
N PRO A 104 9.46 -3.74 14.23
CA PRO A 104 9.70 -2.82 13.13
C PRO A 104 11.19 -2.44 13.07
N ALA A 105 11.85 -2.78 11.96
CA ALA A 105 13.17 -2.27 11.65
C ALA A 105 13.00 -0.90 10.95
N GLY A 106 13.18 0.17 11.68
CA GLY A 106 13.20 1.53 11.12
C GLY A 106 13.31 2.54 12.27
N ASN A 107 14.34 3.39 12.21
CA ASN A 107 14.59 4.52 13.11
C ASN A 107 13.55 5.65 12.89
N ASP A 108 12.27 5.37 13.04
CA ASP A 108 11.26 6.39 13.24
C ASP A 108 10.92 6.41 14.72
N ASP A 109 10.74 7.63 15.26
CA ASP A 109 10.35 7.87 16.65
C ASP A 109 9.32 6.83 17.11
N GLU A 110 9.52 6.26 18.30
CA GLU A 110 8.65 5.22 18.87
C GLU A 110 7.17 5.59 18.81
N LEU A 111 6.86 6.87 19.01
CA LEU A 111 5.53 7.47 18.87
C LEU A 111 5.00 7.41 17.41
N SER A 112 5.90 7.57 16.43
CA SER A 112 5.54 7.43 15.00
C SER A 112 5.23 5.98 14.64
N SER A 113 5.96 5.03 15.19
CA SER A 113 5.75 3.59 14.99
C SER A 113 4.39 3.13 15.55
N GLU A 114 4.04 3.55 16.76
CA GLU A 114 2.73 3.26 17.40
C GLU A 114 1.57 3.85 16.60
N LEU A 115 1.71 5.09 16.14
CA LEU A 115 0.70 5.74 15.32
C LEU A 115 0.44 4.96 14.02
N TRP A 116 1.48 4.57 13.31
CA TRP A 116 1.32 3.81 12.06
C TRP A 116 0.80 2.39 12.31
N ALA A 117 1.14 1.77 13.42
CA ALA A 117 0.54 0.50 13.84
C ALA A 117 -0.96 0.66 14.09
N ALA A 118 -1.39 1.73 14.77
CA ALA A 118 -2.80 2.06 14.99
C ALA A 118 -3.53 2.33 13.67
N VAL A 119 -2.89 3.01 12.71
CA VAL A 119 -3.46 3.24 11.37
C VAL A 119 -3.68 1.91 10.64
N ARG A 120 -2.71 1.01 10.68
CA ARG A 120 -2.83 -0.33 10.04
C ARG A 120 -3.90 -1.21 10.69
N ALA A 121 -4.25 -0.97 11.95
CA ALA A 121 -5.34 -1.65 12.66
C ALA A 121 -6.75 -1.11 12.33
N LEU A 122 -6.85 0.01 11.61
CA LEU A 122 -8.12 0.55 11.14
C LEU A 122 -8.80 -0.40 10.13
N PRO A 123 -10.14 -0.30 9.97
CA PRO A 123 -10.82 -0.95 8.85
C PRO A 123 -10.15 -0.62 7.51
N GLU A 124 -10.08 -1.60 6.60
CA GLU A 124 -9.30 -1.55 5.37
C GLU A 124 -9.42 -0.22 4.61
N ARG A 125 -10.64 0.25 4.34
CA ARG A 125 -10.86 1.50 3.60
C ARG A 125 -10.42 2.75 4.36
N GLN A 126 -10.51 2.75 5.69
CA GLN A 126 -10.03 3.85 6.52
C GLN A 126 -8.51 3.88 6.55
N CYS A 127 -7.88 2.73 6.70
CA CYS A 127 -6.43 2.56 6.61
C CYS A 127 -5.91 3.09 5.27
N ASP A 128 -6.50 2.64 4.16
CA ASP A 128 -6.10 3.04 2.82
C ASP A 128 -6.22 4.57 2.62
N ALA A 129 -7.34 5.16 3.02
CA ALA A 129 -7.53 6.60 2.89
C ALA A 129 -6.50 7.41 3.69
N VAL A 130 -6.21 7.00 4.93
CA VAL A 130 -5.21 7.66 5.78
C VAL A 130 -3.81 7.51 5.20
N LEU A 131 -3.42 6.31 4.78
CA LEU A 131 -2.10 6.07 4.20
C LEU A 131 -1.90 6.83 2.89
N LEU A 132 -2.90 6.88 2.00
CA LEU A 132 -2.82 7.63 0.75
C LEU A 132 -2.73 9.14 0.98
N VAL A 133 -3.56 9.68 1.86
CA VAL A 133 -3.61 11.14 2.10
C VAL A 133 -2.44 11.60 2.96
N TYR A 134 -2.18 10.96 4.09
CA TYR A 134 -1.15 11.42 5.04
C TYR A 134 0.19 10.70 4.88
N GLY A 135 0.21 9.43 4.50
CA GLY A 135 1.45 8.69 4.26
C GLY A 135 2.10 9.03 2.93
N GLU A 136 1.30 9.15 1.87
CA GLU A 136 1.76 9.40 0.51
C GLU A 136 1.56 10.85 0.04
N GLY A 137 0.87 11.66 0.83
CA GLY A 137 0.63 13.08 0.53
C GLY A 137 -0.31 13.31 -0.67
N LEU A 138 -1.20 12.37 -0.98
CA LEU A 138 -2.17 12.53 -2.06
C LEU A 138 -3.31 13.47 -1.65
N SER A 139 -3.83 14.22 -2.62
CA SER A 139 -5.11 14.92 -2.44
C SER A 139 -6.26 13.90 -2.28
N HIS A 140 -7.38 14.31 -1.70
CA HIS A 140 -8.57 13.43 -1.61
C HIS A 140 -9.05 12.97 -2.99
N SER A 141 -8.95 13.83 -4.00
CA SER A 141 -9.28 13.48 -5.38
C SER A 141 -8.35 12.39 -5.94
N ALA A 142 -7.03 12.55 -5.77
CA ALA A 142 -6.07 11.55 -6.25
C ALA A 142 -6.19 10.22 -5.46
N ALA A 143 -6.45 10.28 -4.16
CA ALA A 143 -6.73 9.09 -3.36
C ALA A 143 -8.03 8.39 -3.78
N ALA A 144 -9.06 9.16 -4.17
CA ALA A 144 -10.31 8.63 -4.70
C ALA A 144 -10.11 7.84 -6.00
N ASP A 145 -9.25 8.35 -6.90
CA ASP A 145 -8.88 7.65 -8.14
C ASP A 145 -8.20 6.30 -7.84
N VAL A 146 -7.28 6.27 -6.87
CA VAL A 146 -6.60 5.04 -6.43
C VAL A 146 -7.57 4.06 -5.78
N MET A 147 -8.47 4.55 -4.93
CA MET A 147 -9.43 3.73 -4.17
C MET A 147 -10.66 3.32 -5.00
N GLY A 148 -10.84 3.85 -6.20
CA GLY A 148 -12.01 3.60 -7.05
C GLY A 148 -13.31 4.06 -6.41
N CYS A 149 -13.33 5.23 -5.78
CA CYS A 149 -14.49 5.81 -5.10
C CYS A 149 -14.58 7.32 -5.32
N SER A 150 -15.59 7.98 -4.73
CA SER A 150 -15.72 9.43 -4.80
C SER A 150 -14.78 10.13 -3.80
N GLU A 151 -14.42 11.39 -4.09
CA GLU A 151 -13.67 12.25 -3.17
C GLU A 151 -14.40 12.44 -1.83
N ALA A 152 -15.72 12.56 -1.87
CA ALA A 152 -16.55 12.62 -0.66
C ALA A 152 -16.42 11.36 0.20
N THR A 153 -16.31 10.18 -0.43
CA THR A 153 -16.07 8.91 0.26
C THR A 153 -14.70 8.90 0.95
N VAL A 154 -13.65 9.37 0.29
CA VAL A 154 -12.31 9.51 0.89
C VAL A 154 -12.36 10.45 2.10
N SER A 155 -12.99 11.62 1.96
CA SER A 155 -13.13 12.60 3.04
C SER A 155 -13.86 12.01 4.24
N TRP A 156 -14.91 11.23 4.01
CA TRP A 156 -15.64 10.53 5.07
C TRP A 156 -14.79 9.45 5.74
N GLN A 157 -14.05 8.63 4.96
CA GLN A 157 -13.17 7.60 5.51
C GLN A 157 -12.07 8.20 6.39
N VAL A 158 -11.46 9.29 5.93
CA VAL A 158 -10.45 10.03 6.72
C VAL A 158 -11.04 10.59 8.01
N HIS A 159 -12.25 11.16 7.94
CA HIS A 159 -12.93 11.69 9.13
C HIS A 159 -13.21 10.60 10.17
N GLU A 160 -13.76 9.47 9.76
CA GLU A 160 -14.05 8.34 10.65
C GLU A 160 -12.76 7.72 11.21
N ALA A 161 -11.71 7.61 10.39
CA ALA A 161 -10.39 7.14 10.84
C ALA A 161 -9.84 8.03 11.96
N ARG A 162 -9.90 9.36 11.79
CA ARG A 162 -9.44 10.31 12.82
C ARG A 162 -10.18 10.18 14.14
N LYS A 163 -11.49 9.95 14.10
CA LYS A 163 -12.29 9.69 15.31
C LYS A 163 -11.80 8.43 16.05
N ARG A 164 -11.59 7.34 15.31
CA ARG A 164 -11.10 6.08 15.86
C ARG A 164 -9.70 6.21 16.44
N LEU A 165 -8.78 6.84 15.72
CA LEU A 165 -7.42 7.07 16.19
C LEU A 165 -7.39 7.91 17.48
N LYS A 166 -8.19 8.97 17.58
CA LYS A 166 -8.33 9.73 18.82
C LYS A 166 -8.81 8.88 20.00
N THR A 167 -9.71 7.95 19.76
CA THR A 167 -10.22 7.07 20.80
C THR A 167 -9.18 6.04 21.24
N VAL A 168 -8.39 5.53 20.32
CA VAL A 168 -7.35 4.53 20.60
C VAL A 168 -6.15 5.20 21.29
N LEU A 169 -5.63 6.29 20.73
CA LEU A 169 -4.44 6.99 21.23
C LEU A 169 -4.73 7.84 22.49
N GLY A 170 -5.96 8.35 22.64
CA GLY A 170 -6.35 9.14 23.82
C GLY A 170 -6.68 8.29 25.06
N LYS A 171 -6.67 6.97 24.98
CA LYS A 171 -6.83 6.05 26.13
C LYS A 171 -5.53 5.77 26.87
N GLU A 172 -4.38 6.18 26.33
CA GLU A 172 -3.07 5.99 26.95
C GLU A 172 -2.64 7.16 27.85
N GLU A 173 -3.44 8.24 27.94
CA GLU A 173 -3.20 9.39 28.83
C GLU A 173 -4.03 9.36 30.14
N VAL A 174 -4.32 8.17 30.70
CA VAL A 174 -4.91 8.08 32.04
C VAL A 174 -4.12 7.16 32.94
#